data_a1c3b92406d585470461954ad06fb620
#
_entry.id   a1c3b92406d585470461954ad06fb620
#
_cell.length_a   1.000
_cell.length_b   1.000
_cell.length_c   1.000
_cell.angle_alpha   90.00
_cell.angle_beta   90.00
_cell.angle_gamma   90.00
#
_symmetry.space_group_name_H-M   'P 1'
#
loop_
_entity.id
_entity.type
_entity.pdbx_description
1 polymer ?
#
loop_
_entity_poly.entity_id
_entity_poly.type
_entity_poly.pdbx_seq_one_letter_code
_entity_poly.pdbx_strand_id
1 'polypeptide(L)'
;MTFCLDSTIVRPEDDKEIKNAIILLHGYGGDGKDISMLSLNWKRHLPNTIFICPNGHETCSINPSGFQWFDLTKDDPKYILEQSLNAEKKLSQFIDEVKNQFSLDNNKICLSGFSQGCMMSINLGLTFDKEFACIVGFSGKIINQANLKLRKK
;
A
#
# COMPACT_ATOMS: atom_id res chain seq x y z
N MET A 1 7.63 11.38 -13.57
CA MET A 1 7.56 10.09 -12.86
C MET A 1 6.10 9.66 -12.88
N THR A 2 5.77 8.61 -13.60
CA THR A 2 4.36 8.20 -13.78
C THR A 2 4.24 6.75 -13.34
N PHE A 3 3.56 6.50 -12.23
CA PHE A 3 3.15 5.17 -11.79
C PHE A 3 1.75 4.85 -12.29
N CYS A 4 1.37 3.59 -12.30
CA CYS A 4 0.01 3.14 -12.65
C CYS A 4 -1.06 3.61 -11.64
N LEU A 5 -0.64 4.00 -10.43
CA LEU A 5 -1.48 4.66 -9.42
C LEU A 5 -0.94 6.07 -9.16
N ASP A 6 -1.83 7.06 -9.20
CA ASP A 6 -1.48 8.42 -8.78
C ASP A 6 -1.02 8.42 -7.32
N SER A 7 0.06 9.13 -7.01
CA SER A 7 0.74 8.96 -5.73
C SER A 7 1.32 10.25 -5.20
N THR A 8 1.18 10.46 -3.90
CA THR A 8 1.96 11.47 -3.16
C THR A 8 3.31 10.86 -2.77
N ILE A 9 4.39 11.56 -3.08
CA ILE A 9 5.76 11.11 -2.82
C ILE A 9 6.44 12.08 -1.86
N VAL A 10 6.97 11.55 -0.75
CA VAL A 10 7.79 12.30 0.21
C VAL A 10 9.22 11.76 0.16
N ARG A 11 10.13 12.58 -0.36
CA ARG A 11 11.54 12.22 -0.51
C ARG A 11 12.34 12.44 0.78
N PRO A 12 13.48 11.76 0.93
CA PRO A 12 14.47 12.10 1.94
C PRO A 12 14.84 13.59 1.88
N GLU A 13 15.23 14.14 3.02
CA GLU A 13 15.77 15.51 3.11
C GLU A 13 17.19 15.57 2.54
N ASP A 14 17.60 16.75 2.08
CA ASP A 14 18.97 17.04 1.62
C ASP A 14 19.45 16.11 0.48
N ASP A 15 18.54 15.69 -0.41
CA ASP A 15 18.81 14.78 -1.53
C ASP A 15 19.59 13.51 -1.14
N LYS A 16 19.39 13.03 0.10
CA LYS A 16 20.01 11.79 0.56
C LYS A 16 19.65 10.61 -0.33
N GLU A 17 20.59 9.70 -0.45
CA GLU A 17 20.42 8.46 -1.20
C GLU A 17 19.19 7.66 -0.70
N ILE A 18 18.35 7.22 -1.62
CA ILE A 18 17.20 6.38 -1.32
C ILE A 18 17.69 4.94 -1.18
N LYS A 19 17.59 4.38 0.04
CA LYS A 19 18.00 3.02 0.37
C LYS A 19 16.81 2.11 0.69
N ASN A 20 15.68 2.70 1.06
CA ASN A 20 14.47 1.98 1.43
C ASN A 20 13.24 2.75 0.96
N ALA A 21 12.12 2.05 0.85
CA ALA A 21 10.82 2.66 0.61
C ALA A 21 9.78 2.20 1.62
N ILE A 22 8.86 3.09 1.97
CA ILE A 22 7.62 2.75 2.66
C ILE A 22 6.47 3.07 1.70
N ILE A 23 5.75 2.04 1.28
CA ILE A 23 4.50 2.19 0.53
C ILE A 23 3.38 2.25 1.57
N LEU A 24 2.69 3.39 1.63
CA LEU A 24 1.72 3.71 2.68
C LEU A 24 0.32 3.83 2.09
N LEU A 25 -0.55 2.89 2.44
CA LEU A 25 -1.89 2.72 1.88
C LEU A 25 -2.96 3.35 2.78
N HIS A 26 -3.76 4.25 2.21
CA HIS A 26 -4.85 4.92 2.91
C HIS A 26 -6.04 4.01 3.20
N GLY A 27 -6.92 4.43 4.12
CA GLY A 27 -8.19 3.78 4.42
C GLY A 27 -9.29 4.09 3.40
N TYR A 28 -10.45 3.44 3.58
CA TYR A 28 -11.63 3.63 2.74
C TYR A 28 -12.10 5.09 2.73
N GLY A 29 -12.20 5.69 1.55
CA GLY A 29 -12.59 7.08 1.38
C GLY A 29 -11.49 8.11 1.66
N GLY A 30 -10.26 7.66 1.94
CA GLY A 30 -9.08 8.51 2.07
C GLY A 30 -8.31 8.68 0.76
N ASP A 31 -7.14 9.28 0.85
CA ASP A 31 -6.23 9.45 -0.29
C ASP A 31 -4.75 9.38 0.13
N GLY A 32 -3.87 9.34 -0.85
CA GLY A 32 -2.42 9.28 -0.64
C GLY A 32 -1.86 10.55 -0.01
N LYS A 33 -2.46 11.70 -0.24
CA LYS A 33 -2.01 12.98 0.32
C LYS A 33 -2.23 13.01 1.82
N ASP A 34 -3.43 12.63 2.28
CA ASP A 34 -3.76 12.63 3.70
C ASP A 34 -2.91 11.64 4.47
N ILE A 35 -2.78 10.39 4.00
CA ILE A 35 -1.97 9.39 4.69
C ILE A 35 -0.48 9.75 4.69
N SER A 36 0.00 10.51 3.69
CA SER A 36 1.40 10.95 3.63
C SER A 36 1.81 11.84 4.78
N MET A 37 0.86 12.46 5.50
CA MET A 37 1.14 13.28 6.68
C MET A 37 1.83 12.49 7.80
N LEU A 38 1.64 11.16 7.87
CA LEU A 38 2.36 10.30 8.81
C LEU A 38 3.87 10.31 8.56
N SER A 39 4.28 10.43 7.30
CA SER A 39 5.69 10.47 6.94
C SER A 39 6.44 11.67 7.52
N LEU A 40 5.76 12.78 7.78
CA LEU A 40 6.37 13.99 8.33
C LEU A 40 7.00 13.75 9.71
N ASN A 41 6.40 12.88 10.50
CA ASN A 41 6.94 12.49 11.81
C ASN A 41 8.00 11.39 11.71
N TRP A 42 7.89 10.51 10.70
CA TRP A 42 8.75 9.33 10.57
C TRP A 42 10.07 9.64 9.84
N LYS A 43 10.06 10.55 8.87
CA LYS A 43 11.22 10.82 8.01
C LYS A 43 12.49 11.24 8.79
N ARG A 44 12.35 11.94 9.91
CA ARG A 44 13.49 12.32 10.78
C ARG A 44 14.22 11.11 11.36
N HIS A 45 13.52 9.97 11.51
CA HIS A 45 14.11 8.72 12.02
C HIS A 45 14.50 7.76 10.89
N LEU A 46 14.09 8.06 9.66
CA LEU A 46 14.28 7.24 8.46
C LEU A 46 14.90 8.06 7.32
N PRO A 47 16.13 8.58 7.51
CA PRO A 47 16.70 9.62 6.65
C PRO A 47 17.03 9.19 5.21
N ASN A 48 17.06 7.88 4.92
CA ASN A 48 17.30 7.31 3.59
C ASN A 48 16.07 6.62 3.01
N THR A 49 14.88 6.95 3.52
CA THR A 49 13.63 6.30 3.13
C THR A 49 12.75 7.24 2.32
N ILE A 50 12.28 6.77 1.17
CA ILE A 50 11.23 7.44 0.41
C ILE A 50 9.87 6.90 0.85
N PHE A 51 8.89 7.79 1.04
CA PHE A 51 7.50 7.42 1.29
C PHE A 51 6.70 7.60 0.02
N ILE A 52 5.94 6.59 -0.36
CA ILE A 52 5.14 6.57 -1.57
C ILE A 52 3.73 6.17 -1.18
N CYS A 53 2.81 7.11 -1.34
CA CYS A 53 1.44 7.02 -0.86
C CYS A 53 0.48 7.05 -2.06
N PRO A 54 0.15 5.89 -2.65
CA PRO A 54 -0.75 5.83 -3.80
C PRO A 54 -2.19 6.08 -3.41
N ASN A 55 -2.97 6.65 -4.33
CA ASN A 55 -4.41 6.62 -4.29
C ASN A 55 -4.91 5.22 -4.66
N GLY A 56 -6.02 4.79 -4.06
CA GLY A 56 -6.73 3.61 -4.50
C GLY A 56 -7.10 3.70 -5.99
N HIS A 57 -7.24 2.57 -6.65
CA HIS A 57 -7.49 2.54 -8.10
C HIS A 57 -8.92 2.92 -8.49
N GLU A 58 -9.81 3.09 -7.52
CA GLU A 58 -11.21 3.48 -7.71
C GLU A 58 -11.57 4.68 -6.85
N THR A 59 -12.46 5.54 -7.37
CA THR A 59 -13.13 6.56 -6.57
C THR A 59 -14.00 5.87 -5.52
N CYS A 60 -14.01 6.38 -4.30
CA CYS A 60 -14.78 5.77 -3.21
C CYS A 60 -16.29 5.94 -3.43
N SER A 61 -17.04 4.84 -3.26
CA SER A 61 -18.50 4.80 -3.49
C SER A 61 -19.28 5.73 -2.56
N ILE A 62 -18.78 5.98 -1.34
CA ILE A 62 -19.45 6.82 -0.34
C ILE A 62 -18.79 8.20 -0.17
N ASN A 63 -17.60 8.41 -0.74
CA ASN A 63 -16.88 9.69 -0.71
C ASN A 63 -16.24 9.97 -2.06
N PRO A 64 -16.92 10.69 -2.97
CA PRO A 64 -16.40 10.95 -4.32
C PRO A 64 -15.10 11.75 -4.38
N SER A 65 -14.71 12.38 -3.27
CA SER A 65 -13.43 13.12 -3.17
C SER A 65 -12.25 12.22 -2.73
N GLY A 66 -12.52 10.98 -2.33
CA GLY A 66 -11.51 10.01 -1.89
C GLY A 66 -11.53 8.74 -2.73
N PHE A 67 -10.70 7.80 -2.34
CA PHE A 67 -10.45 6.57 -3.07
C PHE A 67 -10.74 5.33 -2.21
N GLN A 68 -10.85 4.19 -2.87
CA GLN A 68 -11.01 2.88 -2.24
C GLN A 68 -10.12 1.85 -2.93
N TRP A 69 -9.74 0.82 -2.16
CA TRP A 69 -9.06 -0.36 -2.70
C TRP A 69 -10.07 -1.38 -3.20
N PHE A 70 -11.19 -1.51 -2.49
CA PHE A 70 -12.35 -2.31 -2.88
C PHE A 70 -13.62 -1.75 -2.26
N ASP A 71 -14.75 -2.03 -2.89
CA ASP A 71 -16.05 -1.55 -2.42
C ASP A 71 -16.49 -2.27 -1.14
N LEU A 72 -16.96 -1.50 -0.14
CA LEU A 72 -17.52 -1.98 1.13
C LEU A 72 -19.02 -1.73 1.26
N THR A 73 -19.70 -1.32 0.20
CA THR A 73 -21.15 -1.08 0.24
C THR A 73 -21.97 -2.37 0.33
N LYS A 74 -21.34 -3.52 0.00
CA LYS A 74 -21.92 -4.84 0.12
C LYS A 74 -21.15 -5.66 1.14
N ASP A 75 -21.85 -6.17 2.17
CA ASP A 75 -21.29 -7.10 3.15
C ASP A 75 -21.41 -8.55 2.63
N ASP A 76 -20.78 -8.81 1.49
CA ASP A 76 -20.68 -10.13 0.87
C ASP A 76 -19.21 -10.55 0.77
N PRO A 77 -18.78 -11.61 1.48
CA PRO A 77 -17.40 -12.07 1.47
C PRO A 77 -16.86 -12.44 0.08
N LYS A 78 -17.70 -12.96 -0.81
CA LYS A 78 -17.28 -13.30 -2.19
C LYS A 78 -17.04 -12.04 -3.00
N TYR A 79 -17.95 -11.07 -2.87
CA TYR A 79 -17.82 -9.79 -3.53
C TYR A 79 -16.56 -9.04 -3.06
N ILE A 80 -16.35 -8.95 -1.73
CA ILE A 80 -15.15 -8.32 -1.15
C ILE A 80 -13.88 -9.01 -1.65
N LEU A 81 -13.85 -10.34 -1.69
CA LEU A 81 -12.71 -11.09 -2.20
C LEU A 81 -12.44 -10.76 -3.67
N GLU A 82 -13.43 -10.79 -4.53
CA GLU A 82 -13.29 -10.49 -5.96
C GLU A 82 -12.76 -9.07 -6.18
N GLN A 83 -13.32 -8.10 -5.49
CA GLN A 83 -12.88 -6.70 -5.56
C GLN A 83 -11.43 -6.54 -5.03
N SER A 84 -11.08 -7.19 -3.95
CA SER A 84 -9.73 -7.13 -3.39
C SER A 84 -8.67 -7.72 -4.31
N LEU A 85 -9.00 -8.75 -5.10
CA LEU A 85 -8.07 -9.33 -6.09
C LEU A 85 -7.71 -8.33 -7.20
N ASN A 86 -8.65 -7.48 -7.63
CA ASN A 86 -8.37 -6.41 -8.59
C ASN A 86 -7.41 -5.38 -7.98
N ALA A 87 -7.63 -4.99 -6.73
CA ALA A 87 -6.73 -4.09 -6.01
C ALA A 87 -5.32 -4.69 -5.85
N GLU A 88 -5.23 -5.97 -5.48
CA GLU A 88 -3.96 -6.68 -5.37
C GLU A 88 -3.16 -6.66 -6.67
N LYS A 89 -3.82 -6.92 -7.79
CA LYS A 89 -3.19 -6.89 -9.12
C LYS A 89 -2.61 -5.50 -9.44
N LYS A 90 -3.38 -4.44 -9.15
CA LYS A 90 -2.93 -3.06 -9.36
C LYS A 90 -1.78 -2.68 -8.43
N LEU A 91 -1.86 -3.05 -7.16
CA LEU A 91 -0.79 -2.80 -6.19
C LEU A 91 0.47 -3.60 -6.51
N SER A 92 0.36 -4.84 -6.97
CA SER A 92 1.51 -5.64 -7.40
C SER A 92 2.26 -4.97 -8.56
N GLN A 93 1.53 -4.51 -9.58
CA GLN A 93 2.10 -3.72 -10.67
C GLN A 93 2.80 -2.46 -10.14
N PHE A 94 2.12 -1.72 -9.27
CA PHE A 94 2.66 -0.50 -8.66
C PHE A 94 3.95 -0.75 -7.87
N ILE A 95 4.00 -1.83 -7.08
CA ILE A 95 5.19 -2.22 -6.33
C ILE A 95 6.36 -2.51 -7.27
N ASP A 96 6.12 -3.21 -8.38
CA ASP A 96 7.18 -3.48 -9.36
C ASP A 96 7.67 -2.20 -10.05
N GLU A 97 6.79 -1.24 -10.33
CA GLU A 97 7.17 0.07 -10.84
C GLU A 97 8.03 0.85 -9.82
N VAL A 98 7.68 0.82 -8.53
CA VAL A 98 8.48 1.43 -7.45
C VAL A 98 9.86 0.79 -7.35
N LYS A 99 9.95 -0.54 -7.40
CA LYS A 99 11.22 -1.28 -7.38
C LYS A 99 12.12 -0.86 -8.52
N ASN A 100 11.57 -0.84 -9.73
CA ASN A 100 12.32 -0.47 -10.93
C ASN A 100 12.77 1.00 -10.89
N GLN A 101 11.88 1.91 -10.47
CA GLN A 101 12.15 3.35 -10.44
C GLN A 101 13.26 3.74 -9.45
N PHE A 102 13.34 3.06 -8.31
CA PHE A 102 14.29 3.36 -7.24
C PHE A 102 15.38 2.31 -7.07
N SER A 103 15.45 1.32 -7.96
CA SER A 103 16.41 0.21 -7.90
C SER A 103 16.39 -0.51 -6.55
N LEU A 104 15.20 -0.80 -6.02
CA LEU A 104 15.01 -1.43 -4.72
C LEU A 104 14.52 -2.88 -4.87
N ASP A 105 15.08 -3.76 -4.06
CA ASP A 105 14.54 -5.11 -3.85
C ASP A 105 13.40 -5.10 -2.83
N ASN A 106 12.56 -6.16 -2.85
CA ASN A 106 11.44 -6.30 -1.92
C ASN A 106 11.87 -6.15 -0.45
N ASN A 107 13.02 -6.70 -0.06
CA ASN A 107 13.57 -6.62 1.31
C ASN A 107 14.01 -5.20 1.73
N LYS A 108 13.86 -4.21 0.86
CA LYS A 108 14.06 -2.78 1.12
C LYS A 108 12.74 -2.00 1.14
N ILE A 109 11.62 -2.67 0.98
CA ILE A 109 10.29 -2.07 0.93
C ILE A 109 9.48 -2.52 2.14
N CYS A 110 8.93 -1.56 2.88
CA CYS A 110 7.90 -1.78 3.89
C CYS A 110 6.53 -1.53 3.26
N LEU A 111 5.60 -2.46 3.44
CA LEU A 111 4.18 -2.21 3.18
C LEU A 111 3.52 -1.75 4.47
N SER A 112 2.87 -0.61 4.44
CA SER A 112 2.15 -0.07 5.59
C SER A 112 0.79 0.46 5.17
N GLY A 113 -0.16 0.46 6.08
CA GLY A 113 -1.48 0.99 5.77
C GLY A 113 -2.41 1.10 6.98
N PHE A 114 -3.45 1.89 6.79
CA PHE A 114 -4.51 2.12 7.77
C PHE A 114 -5.84 1.54 7.28
N SER A 115 -6.59 0.88 8.16
CA SER A 115 -7.93 0.34 7.88
C SER A 115 -7.94 -0.54 6.62
N GLN A 116 -8.62 -0.16 5.55
CA GLN A 116 -8.63 -0.89 4.28
C GLN A 116 -7.22 -1.00 3.66
N GLY A 117 -6.39 0.03 3.77
CA GLY A 117 -4.98 -0.02 3.34
C GLY A 117 -4.14 -1.01 4.17
N CYS A 118 -4.45 -1.17 5.47
CA CYS A 118 -3.85 -2.22 6.30
C CYS A 118 -4.25 -3.61 5.80
N MET A 119 -5.52 -3.82 5.44
CA MET A 119 -6.01 -5.09 4.89
C MET A 119 -5.23 -5.46 3.62
N MET A 120 -5.04 -4.51 2.72
CA MET A 120 -4.26 -4.72 1.49
C MET A 120 -2.79 -4.99 1.76
N SER A 121 -2.16 -4.24 2.68
CA SER A 121 -0.75 -4.43 3.07
C SER A 121 -0.49 -5.81 3.65
N ILE A 122 -1.37 -6.29 4.54
CA ILE A 122 -1.27 -7.62 5.14
C ILE A 122 -1.44 -8.69 4.06
N ASN A 123 -2.48 -8.56 3.25
CA ASN A 123 -2.82 -9.57 2.25
C ASN A 123 -1.68 -9.74 1.23
N LEU A 124 -1.21 -8.64 0.64
CA LEU A 124 -0.05 -8.67 -0.27
C LEU A 124 1.22 -9.15 0.42
N GLY A 125 1.51 -8.65 1.61
CA GLY A 125 2.72 -9.01 2.33
C GLY A 125 2.82 -10.49 2.68
N LEU A 126 1.68 -11.16 2.89
CA LEU A 126 1.61 -12.59 3.20
C LEU A 126 1.58 -13.49 1.95
N THR A 127 1.15 -12.97 0.81
CA THR A 127 0.91 -13.76 -0.41
C THR A 127 1.92 -13.49 -1.52
N PHE A 128 2.64 -12.37 -1.48
CA PHE A 128 3.63 -11.98 -2.49
C PHE A 128 4.79 -12.98 -2.56
N ASP A 129 5.33 -13.22 -3.77
CA ASP A 129 6.36 -14.24 -3.99
C ASP A 129 7.67 -14.01 -3.21
N LYS A 130 8.02 -12.73 -3.00
CA LYS A 130 9.24 -12.32 -2.27
C LYS A 130 8.90 -11.56 -1.00
N GLU A 131 9.74 -11.76 0.02
CA GLU A 131 9.56 -11.08 1.32
C GLU A 131 9.80 -9.58 1.22
N PHE A 132 8.90 -8.82 1.81
CA PHE A 132 9.12 -7.41 2.10
C PHE A 132 9.99 -7.23 3.35
N ALA A 133 10.59 -6.05 3.51
CA ALA A 133 11.36 -5.72 4.71
C ALA A 133 10.51 -5.88 5.98
N CYS A 134 9.30 -5.37 5.94
CA CYS A 134 8.29 -5.55 6.99
C CYS A 134 6.89 -5.18 6.47
N ILE A 135 5.88 -5.54 7.27
CA ILE A 135 4.49 -5.12 7.11
C ILE A 135 4.09 -4.42 8.40
N VAL A 136 3.57 -3.20 8.29
CA VAL A 136 3.09 -2.42 9.43
C VAL A 136 1.64 -2.02 9.19
N GLY A 137 0.73 -2.67 9.89
CA GLY A 137 -0.71 -2.47 9.71
C GLY A 137 -1.37 -1.79 10.91
N PHE A 138 -2.24 -0.84 10.62
CA PHE A 138 -3.04 -0.12 11.63
C PHE A 138 -4.52 -0.37 11.38
N SER A 139 -5.21 -0.95 12.37
CA SER A 139 -6.68 -1.08 12.42
C SER A 139 -7.31 -1.80 11.22
N GLY A 140 -6.67 -2.88 10.72
CA GLY A 140 -7.17 -3.71 9.63
C GLY A 140 -7.43 -5.15 10.06
N LYS A 141 -7.87 -5.97 9.11
CA LYS A 141 -8.07 -7.41 9.28
C LYS A 141 -7.58 -8.17 8.04
N ILE A 142 -7.37 -9.46 8.16
CA ILE A 142 -7.04 -10.34 7.03
C ILE A 142 -8.29 -10.54 6.17
N ILE A 143 -8.16 -10.32 4.86
CA ILE A 143 -9.20 -10.61 3.87
C ILE A 143 -9.18 -12.13 3.61
N ASN A 144 -10.36 -12.76 3.61
CA ASN A 144 -10.52 -14.17 3.26
C ASN A 144 -9.54 -15.12 4.00
N GLN A 145 -9.47 -14.99 5.31
CA GLN A 145 -8.55 -15.76 6.17
C GLN A 145 -8.60 -17.27 5.90
N ALA A 146 -9.81 -17.84 5.66
CA ALA A 146 -10.01 -19.27 5.45
C ALA A 146 -9.32 -19.84 4.18
N ASN A 147 -9.11 -19.00 3.15
CA ASN A 147 -8.55 -19.41 1.86
C ASN A 147 -7.24 -18.70 1.51
N LEU A 148 -6.65 -17.98 2.45
CA LEU A 148 -5.41 -17.26 2.23
C LEU A 148 -4.25 -18.25 1.96
N LYS A 149 -3.70 -18.19 0.76
CA LYS A 149 -2.53 -18.98 0.38
C LYS A 149 -1.26 -18.23 0.81
N LEU A 150 -0.76 -18.56 1.96
CA LEU A 150 0.49 -18.00 2.45
C LEU A 150 1.65 -18.38 1.53
N ARG A 151 2.60 -17.47 1.38
CA ARG A 151 3.88 -17.75 0.72
C ARG A 151 4.56 -18.90 1.44
N LYS A 152 5.05 -19.87 0.68
CA LYS A 152 5.91 -20.93 1.20
C LYS A 152 7.31 -20.35 1.46
N LYS A 153 7.83 -20.59 2.64
CA LYS A 153 9.23 -20.27 2.97
C LYS A 153 10.18 -21.20 2.23
#